data_ca398d2bf60bc3f9ef8d6ad3aa55625c
#
_entry.id   ca398d2bf60bc3f9ef8d6ad3aa55625c
#
_cell.length_a   1.000
_cell.length_b   1.000
_cell.length_c   1.000
_cell.angle_alpha   90.00
_cell.angle_beta   90.00
_cell.angle_gamma   90.00
#
_symmetry.space_group_name_H-M   'P 1'
#
loop_
_entity.id
_entity.type
_entity.pdbx_description
1 polymer ?
#
loop_
_entity_poly.entity_id
_entity_poly.type
_entity_poly.pdbx_seq_one_letter_code
_entity_poly.pdbx_strand_id
1 'polypeptide(L)'
;MNNYIAPKPGVYAVKVNSDFFNKQGVANIGYRPTFNGQNLLLEVNIFGINKNLYNKVLSISFKKFIRPEKKFRNFEYLRKQIKLDIKQAKK
;
A
#
# COMPACT_ATOMS: atom_id res chain seq x y z
N MET A 1 -13.78 21.72 10.84
CA MET A 1 -14.15 20.42 10.28
C MET A 1 -13.06 19.89 9.37
N ASN A 2 -12.71 18.67 9.57
CA ASN A 2 -11.66 18.06 8.77
C ASN A 2 -12.26 17.47 7.51
N ASN A 3 -11.74 17.90 6.37
CA ASN A 3 -12.11 17.30 5.11
C ASN A 3 -11.14 16.18 4.82
N TYR A 4 -11.61 14.95 4.99
CA TYR A 4 -10.81 13.81 4.63
C TYR A 4 -10.97 13.56 3.14
N ILE A 5 -9.89 13.73 2.42
CA ILE A 5 -9.85 13.30 1.03
C ILE A 5 -9.15 11.96 1.02
N ALA A 6 -9.93 10.90 0.92
CA ALA A 6 -9.34 9.57 0.81
C ALA A 6 -8.56 9.48 -0.50
N PRO A 7 -7.35 8.90 -0.49
CA PRO A 7 -6.62 8.69 -1.72
C PRO A 7 -7.43 7.80 -2.67
N LYS A 8 -7.33 8.06 -3.95
CA LYS A 8 -8.01 7.21 -4.92
C LYS A 8 -7.43 5.80 -4.86
N PRO A 9 -8.22 4.78 -5.20
CA PRO A 9 -7.71 3.41 -5.23
C PRO A 9 -6.52 3.29 -6.16
N GLY A 10 -5.55 2.48 -5.77
CA GLY A 10 -4.36 2.27 -6.56
C GLY A 10 -3.18 1.91 -5.72
N VAL A 11 -2.02 1.90 -6.36
CA VAL A 11 -0.75 1.54 -5.75
C VAL A 11 0.11 2.79 -5.65
N TYR A 12 0.71 2.96 -4.48
CA TYR A 12 1.48 4.15 -4.13
C TYR A 12 2.84 3.79 -3.58
N ALA A 13 3.84 4.60 -3.92
CA ALA A 13 5.09 4.60 -3.19
C ALA A 13 4.85 5.33 -1.88
N VAL A 14 5.31 4.74 -0.77
CA VAL A 14 5.08 5.30 0.55
C VAL A 14 6.37 5.29 1.36
N LYS A 15 6.37 6.12 2.39
CA LYS A 15 7.39 6.11 3.42
C LYS A 15 6.71 5.72 4.72
N VAL A 16 7.30 4.76 5.43
CA VAL A 16 6.72 4.22 6.65
C VAL A 16 7.67 4.53 7.79
N ASN A 17 7.17 5.22 8.80
CA ASN A 17 7.93 5.61 9.98
C ASN A 17 7.34 4.96 11.21
N SER A 18 8.21 4.51 12.10
CA SER A 18 7.85 4.05 13.42
C SER A 18 8.93 4.50 14.39
N ASP A 19 8.76 4.15 15.65
CA ASP A 19 9.79 4.44 16.64
C ASP A 19 11.07 3.65 16.40
N PHE A 20 10.99 2.61 15.57
CA PHE A 20 12.10 1.67 15.37
C PHE A 20 12.75 1.78 14.01
N PHE A 21 12.07 2.35 13.02
CA PHE A 21 12.63 2.40 11.67
C PHE A 21 11.98 3.48 10.82
N ASN A 22 12.65 3.75 9.72
CA ASN A 22 12.18 4.66 8.68
C ASN A 22 12.47 3.95 7.36
N LYS A 23 11.44 3.40 6.72
CA LYS A 23 11.59 2.58 5.55
C LYS A 23 10.67 3.04 4.44
N GLN A 24 11.01 2.65 3.23
CA GLN A 24 10.15 2.83 2.06
C GLN A 24 9.29 1.60 1.85
N GLY A 25 8.20 1.77 1.13
CA GLY A 25 7.31 0.66 0.82
C GLY A 25 6.39 0.96 -0.33
N VAL A 26 5.53 0.02 -0.59
CA VAL A 26 4.45 0.14 -1.58
C VAL A 26 3.14 -0.11 -0.85
N ALA A 27 2.18 0.78 -1.06
CA ALA A 27 0.85 0.64 -0.47
C ALA A 27 -0.17 0.43 -1.58
N ASN A 28 -1.10 -0.49 -1.34
CA ASN A 28 -2.23 -0.71 -2.22
C ASN A 28 -3.49 -0.31 -1.48
N ILE A 29 -4.23 0.64 -2.05
CA ILE A 29 -5.51 1.08 -1.53
C ILE A 29 -6.60 0.55 -2.45
N GLY A 30 -7.57 -0.16 -1.88
CA GLY A 30 -8.67 -0.68 -2.65
C GLY A 30 -9.93 -0.77 -1.82
N TYR A 31 -11.04 -0.98 -2.49
CA TYR A 31 -12.32 -1.19 -1.84
C TYR A 31 -12.68 -2.66 -1.95
N ARG A 32 -13.16 -3.20 -0.86
CA ARG A 32 -13.60 -4.60 -0.81
C ARG A 32 -15.08 -4.64 -0.45
N PRO A 33 -15.90 -5.40 -1.16
CA PRO A 33 -17.31 -5.51 -0.81
C PRO A 33 -17.46 -6.17 0.55
N THR A 34 -18.41 -5.69 1.32
CA THR A 34 -18.77 -6.24 2.61
C THR A 34 -20.27 -6.46 2.64
N PHE A 35 -20.76 -7.05 3.74
CA PHE A 35 -22.18 -7.30 3.90
C PHE A 35 -23.00 -6.01 3.84
N ASN A 36 -22.49 -4.92 4.40
CA ASN A 36 -23.20 -3.65 4.49
C ASN A 36 -22.67 -2.57 3.55
N GLY A 37 -21.91 -2.94 2.50
CA GLY A 37 -21.36 -1.95 1.58
C GLY A 37 -19.95 -2.27 1.18
N GLN A 38 -19.07 -1.29 1.28
CA GLN A 38 -17.68 -1.45 0.92
C GLN A 38 -16.78 -0.91 2.02
N ASN A 39 -15.71 -1.62 2.28
CA ASN A 39 -14.65 -1.17 3.18
C ASN A 39 -13.43 -0.78 2.39
N LEU A 40 -12.76 0.26 2.84
CA LEU A 40 -11.47 0.65 2.31
C LEU A 40 -10.39 -0.26 2.91
N LEU A 41 -9.61 -0.90 2.06
CA LEU A 41 -8.53 -1.77 2.48
C LEU A 41 -7.19 -1.14 2.09
N LEU A 42 -6.31 -1.03 3.08
CA LEU A 42 -4.95 -0.54 2.87
C LEU A 42 -3.99 -1.68 3.19
N GLU A 43 -3.22 -2.08 2.20
CA GLU A 43 -2.18 -3.09 2.35
C GLU A 43 -0.84 -2.45 2.08
N VAL A 44 0.14 -2.64 2.97
CA VAL A 44 1.45 -2.03 2.84
C VAL A 44 2.53 -3.09 2.87
N ASN A 45 3.41 -3.06 1.88
CA ASN A 45 4.62 -3.87 1.84
C ASN A 45 5.80 -2.95 2.14
N ILE A 46 6.44 -3.17 3.29
CA ILE A 46 7.56 -2.36 3.74
C ILE A 46 8.85 -3.05 3.32
N PHE A 47 9.70 -2.31 2.59
CA PHE A 47 10.94 -2.89 2.07
C PHE A 47 11.89 -3.21 3.21
N GLY A 48 12.43 -4.42 3.20
CA GLY A 48 13.41 -4.86 4.18
C GLY A 48 12.82 -5.29 5.52
N ILE A 49 11.51 -5.28 5.67
CA ILE A 49 10.83 -5.71 6.87
C ILE A 49 10.07 -6.99 6.57
N ASN A 50 10.40 -8.04 7.31
CA ASN A 50 9.73 -9.32 7.17
C ASN A 50 9.26 -9.80 8.54
N LYS A 51 8.73 -8.88 9.33
CA LYS A 51 8.25 -9.13 10.68
C LYS A 51 6.78 -8.84 10.81
N ASN A 52 6.18 -9.51 11.78
CA ASN A 52 4.83 -9.19 12.19
C ASN A 52 4.84 -7.84 12.94
N LEU A 53 4.05 -6.89 12.45
CA LEU A 53 4.00 -5.55 13.00
C LEU A 53 2.70 -5.28 13.77
N TYR A 54 2.04 -6.31 14.25
CA TYR A 54 0.87 -6.14 15.09
C TYR A 54 1.21 -5.32 16.33
N ASN A 55 0.29 -4.47 16.74
CA ASN A 55 0.43 -3.61 17.92
C ASN A 55 1.55 -2.58 17.79
N LYS A 56 1.96 -2.26 16.56
CA LYS A 56 2.92 -1.18 16.30
C LYS A 56 2.18 0.01 15.71
N VAL A 57 2.60 1.19 16.13
CA VAL A 57 2.09 2.44 15.55
C VAL A 57 2.99 2.83 14.39
N LEU A 58 2.39 2.98 13.23
CA LEU A 58 3.11 3.33 12.01
C LEU A 58 2.53 4.61 11.41
N SER A 59 3.39 5.49 10.95
CA SER A 59 3.00 6.65 10.16
C SER A 59 3.33 6.37 8.70
N ILE A 60 2.34 6.54 7.82
CA ILE A 60 2.50 6.26 6.41
C ILE A 60 2.33 7.56 5.63
N SER A 61 3.36 7.93 4.89
CA SER A 61 3.33 9.10 4.00
C SER A 61 3.26 8.63 2.56
N PHE A 62 2.23 9.05 1.84
CA PHE A 62 2.08 8.72 0.43
C PHE A 62 2.96 9.67 -0.38
N LYS A 63 3.87 9.12 -1.16
CA LYS A 63 4.85 9.92 -1.90
C LYS A 63 4.54 10.04 -3.37
N LYS A 64 4.02 8.98 -3.97
CA LYS A 64 3.85 8.94 -5.41
C LYS A 64 2.78 7.92 -5.77
N PHE A 65 1.86 8.32 -6.65
CA PHE A 65 0.91 7.39 -7.23
C PHE A 65 1.61 6.59 -8.33
N ILE A 66 1.57 5.28 -8.25
CA ILE A 66 2.25 4.41 -9.21
C ILE A 66 1.30 3.97 -10.31
N ARG A 67 0.14 3.43 -9.93
CA ARG A 67 -0.82 2.92 -10.89
C ARG A 67 -2.18 2.65 -10.25
N PRO A 68 -3.26 2.59 -11.06
CA PRO A 68 -4.56 2.16 -10.55
C PRO A 68 -4.55 0.73 -10.07
N GLU A 69 -5.57 0.34 -9.33
CA GLU A 69 -5.79 -1.06 -8.98
C GLU A 69 -5.96 -1.88 -10.25
N LYS A 70 -5.57 -3.14 -10.15
CA LYS A 70 -5.61 -4.05 -11.29
C LYS A 70 -5.90 -5.45 -10.78
N LYS A 71 -6.77 -6.15 -11.49
CA LYS A 71 -7.00 -7.57 -11.23
C LYS A 71 -6.02 -8.39 -12.04
N PHE A 72 -5.57 -9.49 -11.48
CA PHE A 72 -4.59 -10.35 -12.13
C PHE A 72 -5.20 -11.71 -12.43
N ARG A 73 -4.85 -12.23 -13.60
CA ARG A 73 -5.35 -13.50 -14.07
C ARG A 73 -4.86 -14.65 -13.20
N ASN A 74 -3.61 -14.56 -12.74
CA ASN A 74 -3.04 -15.58 -11.88
C ASN A 74 -1.93 -14.96 -11.02
N PHE A 75 -1.38 -15.79 -10.14
CA PHE A 75 -0.40 -15.36 -9.17
C PHE A 75 0.91 -14.88 -9.80
N GLU A 76 1.30 -15.45 -10.93
CA GLU A 76 2.54 -15.06 -11.59
C GLU A 76 2.47 -13.65 -12.16
N TYR A 77 1.35 -13.28 -12.75
CA TYR A 77 1.17 -11.90 -13.23
C TYR A 77 1.18 -10.91 -12.08
N LEU A 78 0.56 -11.27 -10.96
CA LEU A 78 0.59 -10.43 -9.77
C LEU A 78 2.03 -10.24 -9.28
N ARG A 79 2.79 -11.32 -9.21
CA ARG A 79 4.19 -11.28 -8.75
C ARG A 79 5.04 -10.37 -9.64
N LYS A 80 4.89 -10.49 -10.95
CA LYS A 80 5.62 -9.66 -11.89
C LYS A 80 5.27 -8.18 -11.72
N GLN A 81 4.00 -7.89 -11.52
CA GLN A 81 3.57 -6.52 -11.34
C GLN A 81 4.11 -5.94 -10.03
N ILE A 82 4.13 -6.71 -8.97
CA ILE A 82 4.67 -6.26 -7.69
C ILE A 82 6.14 -5.88 -7.84
N LYS A 83 6.92 -6.66 -8.59
CA LYS A 83 8.33 -6.33 -8.84
C LYS A 83 8.47 -5.01 -9.57
N LEU A 84 7.61 -4.74 -10.54
CA LEU A 84 7.61 -3.47 -11.26
C LEU A 84 7.21 -2.31 -10.35
N ASP A 85 6.22 -2.53 -9.50
CA ASP A 85 5.78 -1.51 -8.56
C ASP A 85 6.90 -1.12 -7.59
N ILE A 86 7.62 -2.11 -7.08
CA ILE A 86 8.75 -1.88 -6.18
C ILE A 86 9.83 -1.06 -6.90
N LYS A 87 10.11 -1.39 -8.14
CA LYS A 87 11.08 -0.68 -8.95
C LYS A 87 10.67 0.79 -9.13
N GLN A 88 9.40 1.02 -9.43
CA GLN A 88 8.88 2.37 -9.58
C GLN A 88 8.92 3.15 -8.26
N ALA A 89 8.63 2.48 -7.16
CA ALA A 89 8.61 3.12 -5.85
C ALA A 89 10.01 3.56 -5.41
N LYS A 90 11.04 2.88 -5.87
CA LYS A 90 12.43 3.20 -5.51
C LYS A 90 13.06 4.30 -6.37
N LYS A 91 12.40 4.73 -7.41
CA LYS A 91 12.91 5.81 -8.25
C LYS A 91 12.83 7.17 -7.60
#